data_a23172c80b553b93f2c81eee7b7a293d
#
_entry.id   a23172c80b553b93f2c81eee7b7a293d
#
_cell.length_a   1.000
_cell.length_b   1.000
_cell.length_c   1.000
_cell.angle_alpha   90.00
_cell.angle_beta   90.00
_cell.angle_gamma   90.00
#
_symmetry.space_group_name_H-M   'P 1'
#
loop_
_entity.id
_entity.type
_entity.pdbx_description
1 polymer ?
#
loop_
_entity_poly.entity_id
_entity_poly.type
_entity_poly.pdbx_seq_one_letter_code
_entity_poly.pdbx_strand_id
1 'polypeptide(L)'
;MLWLEGAPSQLETFDPHPGTDIAAGSTARGTTVPEIQLGSGFEQTAEMMQHISLVRALTSKEGDHERAVYHLKTGYRLDATLRHPSIGSVICHQYRPEGEADFDLPRHVSILPSAFASRGGFLGDGLDAFKIGDPSNAIPDLGSNVQPSRQQRRLSDLEFLDEGFRLRKSHADGRQSSSSDARPSLDQALKMMSSEQLSAFDVTTVPRSERLRYGDTPFGRGCLAARRLIEAGVRCVEVTLSGWDTHVNNHELHAGRIAILDPALATLVADLHERGLLESTLVVCGGEFGRTPELNKLGGRDHWPQGFSVALAGGGIQGGRVIGETSPTPDLRAKDLK
;
A
#
# COMPACT_ATOMS: atom_id res chain seq x y z
N MET A 1 -0.07 -2.46 3.24
CA MET A 1 1.03 -2.29 2.26
C MET A 1 1.52 -0.86 2.30
N LEU A 2 2.82 -0.64 2.44
CA LEU A 2 3.48 0.66 2.29
C LEU A 2 4.07 0.71 0.87
N TRP A 3 3.42 1.49 0.01
CA TRP A 3 3.79 1.59 -1.40
C TRP A 3 4.73 2.76 -1.63
N LEU A 4 5.95 2.48 -2.08
CA LEU A 4 7.00 3.45 -2.33
C LEU A 4 6.99 3.83 -3.81
N GLU A 5 6.07 4.74 -4.18
CA GLU A 5 5.81 5.11 -5.58
C GLU A 5 6.98 5.85 -6.20
N GLY A 6 7.43 5.35 -7.33
CA GLY A 6 8.57 5.85 -8.09
C GLY A 6 9.79 4.95 -7.97
N ALA A 7 9.66 3.74 -7.41
CA ALA A 7 10.71 2.73 -7.42
C ALA A 7 11.96 3.13 -6.62
N PRO A 8 12.01 2.87 -5.31
CA PRO A 8 13.16 3.18 -4.47
C PRO A 8 14.41 2.42 -4.92
N SER A 9 15.55 3.09 -4.86
CA SER A 9 16.83 2.41 -5.07
C SER A 9 17.12 1.42 -3.95
N GLN A 10 17.36 0.17 -4.31
CA GLN A 10 17.75 -0.88 -3.38
C GLN A 10 19.06 -0.56 -2.67
N LEU A 11 19.99 0.14 -3.35
CA LEU A 11 21.30 0.48 -2.82
C LEU A 11 21.25 1.52 -1.70
N GLU A 12 20.32 2.46 -1.77
CA GLU A 12 20.11 3.46 -0.73
C GLU A 12 19.10 3.00 0.34
N THR A 13 18.42 1.84 0.12
CA THR A 13 17.38 1.36 1.06
C THR A 13 17.70 -0.01 1.66
N PHE A 14 17.18 -1.08 1.08
CA PHE A 14 17.13 -2.39 1.74
C PHE A 14 18.26 -3.35 1.33
N ASP A 15 19.06 -3.02 0.32
CA ASP A 15 20.16 -3.85 -0.17
C ASP A 15 21.41 -3.02 -0.47
N PRO A 16 22.00 -2.36 0.54
CA PRO A 16 23.23 -1.60 0.37
C PRO A 16 24.40 -2.54 0.13
N HIS A 17 25.33 -2.12 -0.73
CA HIS A 17 26.60 -2.83 -1.01
C HIS A 17 27.77 -1.93 -0.60
N PRO A 18 27.99 -1.65 0.69
CA PRO A 18 29.01 -0.70 1.13
C PRO A 18 30.41 -1.17 0.70
N GLY A 19 31.23 -0.23 0.25
CA GLY A 19 32.62 -0.51 -0.17
C GLY A 19 32.75 -1.14 -1.57
N THR A 20 31.67 -1.20 -2.35
CA THR A 20 31.69 -1.62 -3.75
C THR A 20 31.56 -0.43 -4.69
N ASP A 21 31.96 -0.57 -5.95
CA ASP A 21 31.88 0.49 -6.96
C ASP A 21 30.46 0.97 -7.24
N ILE A 22 29.48 0.05 -7.14
CA ILE A 22 28.05 0.35 -7.36
C ILE A 22 27.44 1.16 -6.23
N ALA A 23 28.03 1.14 -5.06
CA ALA A 23 27.57 1.88 -3.89
C ALA A 23 28.19 3.30 -3.78
N ALA A 24 28.87 3.77 -4.81
CA ALA A 24 29.58 5.05 -4.78
C ALA A 24 28.69 6.19 -4.24
N GLY A 25 29.11 6.79 -3.10
CA GLY A 25 28.36 7.81 -2.38
C GLY A 25 27.25 7.31 -1.46
N SER A 26 26.87 6.03 -1.51
CA SER A 26 25.92 5.43 -0.58
C SER A 26 26.65 4.91 0.66
N THR A 27 25.97 5.03 1.81
CA THR A 27 26.47 4.51 3.08
C THR A 27 25.45 3.56 3.68
N ALA A 28 25.92 2.63 4.52
CA ALA A 28 25.08 1.63 5.14
C ALA A 28 25.14 1.74 6.67
N ARG A 29 24.07 1.27 7.31
CA ARG A 29 23.92 1.15 8.76
C ARG A 29 23.73 -0.30 9.15
N GLY A 30 24.41 -0.75 10.20
CA GLY A 30 24.11 -2.02 10.87
C GLY A 30 22.75 -2.00 11.59
N THR A 31 22.19 -3.18 11.81
CA THR A 31 20.90 -3.35 12.49
C THR A 31 21.04 -4.15 13.79
N THR A 32 19.94 -4.35 14.52
CA THR A 32 19.90 -5.24 15.70
C THR A 32 20.13 -6.70 15.35
N VAL A 33 20.02 -7.08 14.08
CA VAL A 33 20.34 -8.41 13.61
C VAL A 33 21.75 -8.39 12.98
N PRO A 34 22.73 -9.12 13.53
CA PRO A 34 24.08 -9.17 12.96
C PRO A 34 24.07 -9.50 11.47
N GLU A 35 25.01 -8.93 10.73
CA GLU A 35 25.18 -9.14 9.27
C GLU A 35 24.10 -8.51 8.38
N ILE A 36 23.00 -8.01 8.94
CA ILE A 36 22.00 -7.27 8.15
C ILE A 36 22.30 -5.78 8.22
N GLN A 37 22.44 -5.17 7.04
CA GLN A 37 22.62 -3.74 6.89
C GLN A 37 21.47 -3.14 6.07
N LEU A 38 21.12 -1.90 6.39
CA LEU A 38 20.21 -1.04 5.63
C LEU A 38 20.97 0.17 5.10
N GLY A 39 20.43 0.85 4.13
CA GLY A 39 20.93 2.16 3.73
C GLY A 39 20.91 3.14 4.90
N SER A 40 21.79 4.14 4.87
CA SER A 40 21.83 5.18 5.91
C SER A 40 20.52 5.92 6.04
N GLY A 41 20.19 6.33 7.27
CA GLY A 41 18.94 7.02 7.59
C GLY A 41 17.82 6.13 8.10
N PHE A 42 17.95 4.80 8.01
CA PHE A 42 17.01 3.83 8.62
C PHE A 42 17.34 3.58 10.10
N GLU A 43 17.37 4.65 10.90
CA GLU A 43 17.78 4.61 12.30
C GLU A 43 16.82 3.76 13.15
N GLN A 44 15.52 4.01 13.02
CA GLN A 44 14.49 3.36 13.80
C GLN A 44 14.11 1.98 13.24
N THR A 45 14.07 1.85 11.92
CA THR A 45 13.81 0.54 11.27
C THR A 45 14.90 -0.47 11.58
N ALA A 46 16.17 -0.03 11.68
CA ALA A 46 17.28 -0.89 12.05
C ALA A 46 17.12 -1.51 13.45
N GLU A 47 16.50 -0.79 14.39
CA GLU A 47 16.19 -1.28 15.74
C GLU A 47 15.03 -2.29 15.75
N MET A 48 14.22 -2.33 14.68
CA MET A 48 13.07 -3.25 14.53
C MET A 48 13.39 -4.46 13.65
N MET A 49 14.65 -4.63 13.24
CA MET A 49 15.03 -5.64 12.23
C MET A 49 14.70 -7.07 12.63
N GLN A 50 14.66 -7.41 13.92
CA GLN A 50 14.24 -8.71 14.43
C GLN A 50 12.78 -9.08 14.06
N HIS A 51 11.95 -8.10 13.67
CA HIS A 51 10.56 -8.29 13.22
C HIS A 51 10.41 -8.17 11.69
N ILE A 52 11.47 -7.76 10.99
CA ILE A 52 11.44 -7.46 9.56
C ILE A 52 12.33 -8.44 8.82
N SER A 53 11.86 -8.94 7.70
CA SER A 53 12.64 -9.71 6.73
C SER A 53 12.77 -8.96 5.42
N LEU A 54 13.91 -9.10 4.77
CA LEU A 54 14.21 -8.47 3.48
C LEU A 54 14.23 -9.53 2.38
N VAL A 55 13.53 -9.25 1.29
CA VAL A 55 13.66 -10.01 0.04
C VAL A 55 14.44 -9.15 -0.94
N ARG A 56 15.68 -9.58 -1.28
CA ARG A 56 16.64 -8.82 -2.09
C ARG A 56 16.79 -9.32 -3.52
N ALA A 57 16.12 -10.40 -3.88
CA ALA A 57 16.26 -11.06 -5.18
C ALA A 57 14.98 -10.96 -6.02
N LEU A 58 14.24 -9.85 -5.90
CA LEU A 58 13.07 -9.63 -6.74
C LEU A 58 13.49 -9.18 -8.14
N THR A 59 12.77 -9.66 -9.14
CA THR A 59 12.93 -9.25 -10.53
C THR A 59 11.58 -8.98 -11.16
N SER A 60 11.54 -8.06 -12.12
CA SER A 60 10.38 -7.79 -12.95
C SER A 60 10.78 -7.78 -14.42
N LYS A 61 9.81 -7.95 -15.30
CA LYS A 61 9.98 -7.76 -16.74
C LYS A 61 9.52 -6.36 -17.18
N GLU A 62 8.99 -5.57 -16.26
CA GLU A 62 8.45 -4.24 -16.52
C GLU A 62 9.36 -3.18 -15.92
N GLY A 63 9.80 -2.23 -16.74
CA GLY A 63 10.60 -1.08 -16.35
C GLY A 63 9.90 0.26 -16.60
N ASP A 64 8.61 0.23 -16.88
CA ASP A 64 7.71 1.37 -16.99
C ASP A 64 6.82 1.41 -15.76
N HIS A 65 6.64 2.59 -15.14
CA HIS A 65 5.94 2.70 -13.87
C HIS A 65 4.52 2.14 -13.90
N GLU A 66 3.70 2.51 -14.88
CA GLU A 66 2.30 2.05 -14.96
C GLU A 66 2.22 0.52 -15.04
N ARG A 67 3.00 -0.06 -15.96
CA ARG A 67 3.01 -1.51 -16.18
C ARG A 67 3.59 -2.26 -14.99
N ALA A 68 4.64 -1.74 -14.36
CA ALA A 68 5.27 -2.38 -13.22
C ALA A 68 4.39 -2.30 -11.96
N VAL A 69 3.77 -1.16 -11.68
CA VAL A 69 2.79 -1.02 -10.58
C VAL A 69 1.63 -1.98 -10.77
N TYR A 70 1.07 -2.05 -11.98
CA TYR A 70 0.01 -3.01 -12.30
C TYR A 70 0.49 -4.44 -12.06
N HIS A 71 1.68 -4.79 -12.57
CA HIS A 71 2.25 -6.14 -12.41
C HIS A 71 2.44 -6.52 -10.94
N LEU A 72 3.04 -5.65 -10.13
CA LEU A 72 3.29 -5.93 -8.71
C LEU A 72 1.99 -6.01 -7.89
N LYS A 73 1.02 -5.13 -8.18
CA LYS A 73 -0.24 -5.10 -7.44
C LYS A 73 -1.22 -6.20 -7.84
N THR A 74 -1.07 -6.80 -9.04
CA THR A 74 -2.01 -7.82 -9.54
C THR A 74 -1.39 -9.21 -9.73
N GLY A 75 -0.05 -9.29 -9.86
CA GLY A 75 0.67 -10.52 -10.26
C GLY A 75 0.63 -10.79 -11.76
N TYR A 76 0.00 -9.93 -12.56
CA TYR A 76 -0.19 -10.10 -14.01
C TYR A 76 0.36 -8.92 -14.78
N ARG A 77 0.86 -9.18 -15.99
CA ARG A 77 1.19 -8.10 -16.91
C ARG A 77 -0.09 -7.44 -17.43
N LEU A 78 0.02 -6.15 -17.76
CA LEU A 78 -1.11 -5.40 -18.31
C LEU A 78 -1.58 -6.03 -19.61
N ASP A 79 -2.86 -6.37 -19.67
CA ASP A 79 -3.55 -6.92 -20.85
C ASP A 79 -4.62 -5.95 -21.34
N ALA A 80 -4.77 -5.86 -22.67
CA ALA A 80 -5.74 -4.95 -23.28
C ALA A 80 -7.20 -5.41 -23.09
N THR A 81 -7.40 -6.71 -22.89
CA THR A 81 -8.73 -7.35 -22.89
C THR A 81 -9.26 -7.64 -21.48
N LEU A 82 -8.37 -7.86 -20.50
CA LEU A 82 -8.76 -8.23 -19.14
C LEU A 82 -8.03 -7.38 -18.12
N ARG A 83 -8.80 -6.78 -17.22
CA ARG A 83 -8.27 -6.06 -16.04
C ARG A 83 -8.28 -7.00 -14.84
N HIS A 84 -7.08 -7.36 -14.35
CA HIS A 84 -6.94 -8.19 -13.17
C HIS A 84 -7.16 -7.38 -11.89
N PRO A 85 -7.73 -8.00 -10.85
CA PRO A 85 -7.88 -7.36 -9.55
C PRO A 85 -6.53 -7.20 -8.85
N SER A 86 -6.40 -6.14 -8.04
CA SER A 86 -5.27 -6.00 -7.14
C SER A 86 -5.31 -7.06 -6.04
N ILE A 87 -4.16 -7.38 -5.45
CA ILE A 87 -4.05 -8.34 -4.34
C ILE A 87 -4.99 -7.96 -3.18
N GLY A 88 -5.12 -6.67 -2.85
CA GLY A 88 -6.04 -6.20 -1.82
C GLY A 88 -7.50 -6.49 -2.15
N SER A 89 -7.89 -6.32 -3.41
CA SER A 89 -9.23 -6.66 -3.89
C SER A 89 -9.50 -8.16 -3.84
N VAL A 90 -8.50 -8.98 -4.19
CA VAL A 90 -8.59 -10.46 -4.08
C VAL A 90 -8.77 -10.88 -2.62
N ILE A 91 -7.95 -10.34 -1.71
CA ILE A 91 -8.06 -10.61 -0.27
C ILE A 91 -9.45 -10.25 0.23
N CYS A 92 -9.94 -9.05 -0.08
CA CYS A 92 -11.27 -8.60 0.35
C CYS A 92 -12.43 -9.40 -0.27
N HIS A 93 -12.23 -9.97 -1.46
CA HIS A 93 -13.19 -10.86 -2.09
C HIS A 93 -13.25 -12.23 -1.42
N GLN A 94 -12.10 -12.81 -1.09
CA GLN A 94 -11.99 -14.17 -0.54
C GLN A 94 -12.31 -14.24 0.95
N TYR A 95 -11.86 -13.24 1.72
CA TYR A 95 -12.09 -13.19 3.17
C TYR A 95 -13.35 -12.38 3.49
N ARG A 96 -14.48 -13.05 3.41
CA ARG A 96 -15.77 -12.56 3.93
C ARG A 96 -16.17 -13.45 5.10
N PRO A 97 -15.86 -13.09 6.36
CA PRO A 97 -16.26 -13.86 7.51
C PRO A 97 -17.78 -14.00 7.55
N GLU A 98 -18.25 -15.20 7.89
CA GLU A 98 -19.66 -15.41 8.20
C GLU A 98 -20.02 -14.59 9.43
N GLY A 99 -21.08 -13.76 9.34
CA GLY A 99 -21.54 -12.92 10.45
C GLY A 99 -21.06 -11.46 10.46
N GLU A 100 -20.34 -11.00 9.46
CA GLU A 100 -19.92 -9.59 9.32
C GLU A 100 -21.04 -8.61 8.90
N ALA A 101 -22.29 -8.83 9.36
CA ALA A 101 -23.40 -7.92 9.05
C ALA A 101 -23.19 -6.50 9.60
N ASP A 102 -22.31 -6.33 10.59
CA ASP A 102 -22.11 -5.08 11.34
C ASP A 102 -20.78 -4.36 11.01
N PHE A 103 -20.06 -4.78 9.94
CA PHE A 103 -18.84 -4.08 9.53
C PHE A 103 -19.15 -3.02 8.46
N ASP A 104 -19.08 -1.76 8.87
CA ASP A 104 -19.52 -0.63 8.06
C ASP A 104 -18.41 0.03 7.24
N LEU A 105 -17.13 -0.20 7.58
CA LEU A 105 -16.02 0.42 6.86
C LEU A 105 -15.71 -0.28 5.53
N PRO A 106 -15.08 0.43 4.58
CA PRO A 106 -14.50 -0.20 3.40
C PRO A 106 -13.44 -1.23 3.80
N ARG A 107 -13.52 -2.44 3.24
CA ARG A 107 -12.55 -3.50 3.54
C ARG A 107 -11.19 -3.30 2.91
N HIS A 108 -11.13 -2.50 1.84
CA HIS A 108 -9.94 -2.12 1.11
C HIS A 108 -9.83 -0.59 1.10
N VAL A 109 -8.75 -0.06 1.67
CA VAL A 109 -8.52 1.38 1.81
C VAL A 109 -7.17 1.75 1.20
N SER A 110 -7.13 2.85 0.42
CA SER A 110 -5.90 3.45 -0.10
C SER A 110 -5.76 4.87 0.44
N ILE A 111 -4.71 5.09 1.23
CA ILE A 111 -4.37 6.37 1.86
C ILE A 111 -3.27 7.03 1.05
N LEU A 112 -3.41 8.32 0.74
CA LEU A 112 -2.51 9.05 -0.17
C LEU A 112 -2.35 8.29 -1.50
N PRO A 113 -3.45 7.99 -2.19
CA PRO A 113 -3.47 7.03 -3.29
C PRO A 113 -2.46 7.37 -4.36
N SER A 114 -1.78 6.34 -4.87
CA SER A 114 -0.90 6.47 -6.03
C SER A 114 -1.68 6.85 -7.29
N ALA A 115 -0.97 7.30 -8.34
CA ALA A 115 -1.56 7.52 -9.66
C ALA A 115 -2.22 6.24 -10.21
N PHE A 116 -1.70 5.07 -9.84
CA PHE A 116 -2.18 3.75 -10.25
C PHE A 116 -2.83 3.04 -9.05
N ALA A 117 -4.05 3.45 -8.73
CA ALA A 117 -4.80 2.93 -7.59
C ALA A 117 -5.15 1.45 -7.74
N SER A 118 -5.21 0.76 -6.60
CA SER A 118 -5.65 -0.64 -6.51
C SER A 118 -7.14 -0.75 -6.87
N ARG A 119 -7.46 -1.67 -7.79
CA ARG A 119 -8.82 -1.85 -8.34
C ARG A 119 -9.30 -3.28 -8.26
N GLY A 120 -10.62 -3.45 -8.26
CA GLY A 120 -11.33 -4.74 -8.29
C GLY A 120 -11.19 -5.50 -9.61
N GLY A 121 -10.82 -4.82 -10.71
CA GLY A 121 -10.68 -5.46 -12.01
C GLY A 121 -11.93 -6.23 -12.43
N PHE A 122 -11.79 -7.47 -12.89
CA PHE A 122 -12.94 -8.29 -13.29
C PHE A 122 -13.83 -8.73 -12.11
N LEU A 123 -13.41 -8.52 -10.86
CA LEU A 123 -14.24 -8.77 -9.68
C LEU A 123 -15.25 -7.64 -9.42
N GLY A 124 -15.13 -6.52 -10.14
CA GLY A 124 -16.05 -5.38 -10.09
C GLY A 124 -15.57 -4.23 -9.22
N ASP A 125 -16.13 -3.04 -9.50
CA ASP A 125 -15.73 -1.77 -8.89
C ASP A 125 -16.08 -1.68 -7.39
N GLY A 126 -16.99 -2.50 -6.88
CA GLY A 126 -17.30 -2.61 -5.46
C GLY A 126 -16.13 -3.14 -4.61
N LEU A 127 -15.07 -3.64 -5.24
CA LEU A 127 -13.82 -4.08 -4.61
C LEU A 127 -12.65 -3.15 -4.89
N ASP A 128 -12.89 -2.00 -5.51
CA ASP A 128 -11.88 -0.94 -5.62
C ASP A 128 -11.50 -0.44 -4.22
N ALA A 129 -10.25 -0.02 -4.07
CA ALA A 129 -9.82 0.59 -2.82
C ALA A 129 -10.53 1.92 -2.58
N PHE A 130 -11.12 2.09 -1.40
CA PHE A 130 -11.64 3.37 -0.94
C PHE A 130 -10.49 4.36 -0.72
N LYS A 131 -10.55 5.51 -1.40
CA LYS A 131 -9.44 6.44 -1.45
C LYS A 131 -9.64 7.59 -0.47
N ILE A 132 -8.62 7.84 0.35
CA ILE A 132 -8.55 9.02 1.20
C ILE A 132 -7.23 9.75 1.00
N GLY A 133 -7.24 11.05 1.20
CA GLY A 133 -6.03 11.87 1.22
C GLY A 133 -5.30 11.77 2.56
N ASP A 134 -4.74 12.89 3.02
CA ASP A 134 -4.11 12.97 4.35
C ASP A 134 -5.17 12.78 5.45
N PRO A 135 -4.98 11.80 6.36
CA PRO A 135 -5.94 11.51 7.44
C PRO A 135 -6.13 12.63 8.48
N SER A 136 -5.34 13.70 8.42
CA SER A 136 -5.59 14.91 9.21
C SER A 136 -6.72 15.77 8.64
N ASN A 137 -7.13 15.51 7.42
CA ASN A 137 -8.24 16.22 6.77
C ASN A 137 -9.52 15.39 6.89
N ALA A 138 -10.65 16.07 6.93
CA ALA A 138 -11.95 15.40 6.86
C ALA A 138 -12.04 14.59 5.55
N ILE A 139 -12.64 13.40 5.64
CA ILE A 139 -12.95 12.61 4.44
C ILE A 139 -14.01 13.38 3.64
N PRO A 140 -13.76 13.69 2.36
CA PRO A 140 -14.72 14.39 1.53
C PRO A 140 -16.06 13.64 1.44
N ASP A 141 -17.15 14.41 1.32
CA ASP A 141 -18.49 13.90 1.04
C ASP A 141 -19.09 12.89 2.05
N LEU A 142 -18.53 12.81 3.28
CA LEU A 142 -19.14 12.03 4.36
C LEU A 142 -20.46 12.61 4.85
N GLY A 143 -20.69 13.90 4.68
CA GLY A 143 -21.92 14.59 5.04
C GLY A 143 -22.84 14.76 3.85
N SER A 144 -24.15 14.56 4.07
CA SER A 144 -25.13 14.91 3.03
C SER A 144 -25.23 16.43 2.87
N ASN A 145 -24.96 16.93 1.67
CA ASN A 145 -25.10 18.33 1.30
C ASN A 145 -26.58 18.73 1.01
N VAL A 146 -27.52 17.82 1.26
CA VAL A 146 -28.96 18.06 1.03
C VAL A 146 -29.77 17.78 2.29
N GLN A 147 -30.93 18.42 2.40
CA GLN A 147 -31.83 18.18 3.51
C GLN A 147 -32.22 16.69 3.62
N PRO A 148 -32.31 16.11 4.83
CA PRO A 148 -32.63 14.70 5.02
C PRO A 148 -33.85 14.19 4.24
N SER A 149 -34.93 14.99 4.21
CA SER A 149 -36.16 14.66 3.45
C SER A 149 -35.93 14.58 1.94
N ARG A 150 -35.01 15.41 1.40
CA ARG A 150 -34.62 15.37 -0.01
C ARG A 150 -33.72 14.17 -0.31
N GLN A 151 -32.82 13.85 0.60
CA GLN A 151 -31.97 12.65 0.49
C GLN A 151 -32.83 11.40 0.45
N GLN A 152 -33.77 11.28 1.37
CA GLN A 152 -34.69 10.14 1.44
C GLN A 152 -35.48 9.96 0.13
N ARG A 153 -36.04 11.06 -0.41
CA ARG A 153 -36.75 11.01 -1.70
C ARG A 153 -35.85 10.55 -2.84
N ARG A 154 -34.63 11.07 -2.94
CA ARG A 154 -33.66 10.64 -3.97
C ARG A 154 -33.34 9.13 -3.89
N LEU A 155 -33.19 8.60 -2.69
CA LEU A 155 -32.95 7.18 -2.48
C LEU A 155 -34.16 6.34 -2.90
N SER A 156 -35.39 6.77 -2.54
CA SER A 156 -36.63 6.10 -2.97
C SER A 156 -36.82 6.15 -4.48
N ASP A 157 -36.53 7.29 -5.11
CA ASP A 157 -36.64 7.46 -6.57
C ASP A 157 -35.61 6.53 -7.28
N LEU A 158 -34.40 6.44 -6.77
CA LEU A 158 -33.38 5.54 -7.30
C LEU A 158 -33.81 4.07 -7.18
N GLU A 159 -34.37 3.69 -6.03
CA GLU A 159 -34.91 2.35 -5.76
C GLU A 159 -35.98 1.97 -6.79
N PHE A 160 -36.91 2.88 -7.03
CA PHE A 160 -38.00 2.67 -8.02
C PHE A 160 -37.43 2.51 -9.44
N LEU A 161 -36.44 3.32 -9.82
CA LEU A 161 -35.79 3.22 -11.14
C LEU A 161 -35.02 1.90 -11.29
N ASP A 162 -34.25 1.49 -10.29
CA ASP A 162 -33.48 0.24 -10.32
C ASP A 162 -34.40 -0.99 -10.43
N GLU A 163 -35.52 -0.99 -9.74
CA GLU A 163 -36.51 -2.05 -9.83
C GLU A 163 -37.14 -2.10 -11.24
N GLY A 164 -37.46 -0.93 -11.81
CA GLY A 164 -37.96 -0.84 -13.18
C GLY A 164 -36.95 -1.30 -14.24
N PHE A 165 -35.67 -1.07 -14.02
CA PHE A 165 -34.58 -1.59 -14.87
C PHE A 165 -34.43 -3.10 -14.76
N ARG A 166 -34.44 -3.64 -13.54
CA ARG A 166 -34.37 -5.11 -13.29
C ARG A 166 -35.50 -5.85 -13.95
N LEU A 167 -36.73 -5.36 -13.80
CA LEU A 167 -37.92 -5.98 -14.43
C LEU A 167 -37.84 -5.98 -15.96
N ARG A 168 -37.36 -4.89 -16.58
CA ARG A 168 -37.18 -4.82 -18.04
C ARG A 168 -36.09 -5.76 -18.54
N LYS A 169 -34.98 -5.86 -17.80
CA LYS A 169 -33.83 -6.70 -18.21
C LYS A 169 -34.14 -8.20 -18.05
N SER A 170 -34.88 -8.58 -17.00
CA SER A 170 -35.34 -9.96 -16.81
C SER A 170 -36.29 -10.43 -17.94
N HIS A 171 -37.05 -9.51 -18.54
CA HIS A 171 -37.94 -9.81 -19.66
C HIS A 171 -37.21 -9.88 -21.01
N ALA A 172 -36.08 -9.18 -21.18
CA ALA A 172 -35.36 -9.09 -22.45
C ALA A 172 -34.37 -10.24 -22.70
N ASP A 173 -33.68 -10.74 -21.68
CA ASP A 173 -32.51 -11.58 -21.88
C ASP A 173 -32.65 -13.06 -21.43
N GLY A 174 -33.70 -13.43 -20.70
CA GLY A 174 -33.86 -14.82 -20.21
C GLY A 174 -32.64 -15.38 -19.44
N ARG A 175 -31.58 -14.58 -19.24
CA ARG A 175 -30.36 -14.88 -18.48
C ARG A 175 -30.30 -13.97 -17.27
N GLN A 176 -30.01 -14.53 -16.11
CA GLN A 176 -29.56 -13.78 -14.95
C GLN A 176 -28.22 -13.11 -15.33
N SER A 177 -28.31 -11.90 -15.88
CA SER A 177 -27.14 -11.09 -16.09
C SER A 177 -26.67 -10.61 -14.72
N SER A 178 -25.44 -10.92 -14.36
CA SER A 178 -24.70 -10.25 -13.30
C SER A 178 -24.53 -8.77 -13.70
N SER A 179 -25.63 -7.99 -13.64
CA SER A 179 -25.52 -6.54 -13.68
C SER A 179 -24.73 -6.15 -12.45
N SER A 180 -23.70 -5.33 -12.62
CA SER A 180 -23.06 -4.60 -11.56
C SER A 180 -24.15 -3.83 -10.80
N ASP A 181 -24.70 -4.45 -9.75
CA ASP A 181 -25.63 -3.76 -8.89
C ASP A 181 -24.85 -2.66 -8.16
N ALA A 182 -25.03 -1.42 -8.57
CA ALA A 182 -24.50 -0.25 -7.87
C ALA A 182 -25.08 -0.13 -6.44
N ARG A 183 -26.13 -0.87 -6.17
CA ARG A 183 -26.87 -0.89 -4.91
C ARG A 183 -26.04 -1.32 -3.70
N PRO A 184 -25.29 -2.45 -3.73
CA PRO A 184 -24.45 -2.84 -2.60
C PRO A 184 -23.39 -1.78 -2.25
N SER A 185 -22.87 -1.09 -3.24
CA SER A 185 -21.91 0.01 -3.03
C SER A 185 -22.56 1.25 -2.41
N LEU A 186 -23.80 1.58 -2.80
CA LEU A 186 -24.55 2.67 -2.22
C LEU A 186 -24.96 2.37 -0.77
N ASP A 187 -25.48 1.18 -0.51
CA ASP A 187 -25.88 0.75 0.84
C ASP A 187 -24.69 0.73 1.79
N GLN A 188 -23.53 0.26 1.32
CA GLN A 188 -22.27 0.30 2.07
C GLN A 188 -21.82 1.74 2.35
N ALA A 189 -21.93 2.64 1.37
CA ALA A 189 -21.59 4.05 1.55
C ALA A 189 -22.51 4.73 2.59
N LEU A 190 -23.80 4.46 2.55
CA LEU A 190 -24.78 5.00 3.51
C LEU A 190 -24.52 4.47 4.93
N LYS A 191 -24.22 3.19 5.08
CA LYS A 191 -23.84 2.60 6.37
C LYS A 191 -22.56 3.25 6.90
N MET A 192 -21.53 3.36 6.07
CA MET A 192 -20.28 4.00 6.43
C MET A 192 -20.50 5.43 6.93
N MET A 193 -21.31 6.24 6.21
CA MET A 193 -21.57 7.64 6.56
C MET A 193 -22.20 7.84 7.94
N SER A 194 -22.89 6.84 8.48
CA SER A 194 -23.53 6.86 9.80
C SER A 194 -22.77 6.09 10.88
N SER A 195 -21.64 5.47 10.54
CA SER A 195 -20.93 4.57 11.45
C SER A 195 -19.98 5.30 12.40
N GLU A 196 -19.99 4.90 13.67
CA GLU A 196 -19.00 5.35 14.66
C GLU A 196 -17.59 4.83 14.34
N GLN A 197 -17.48 3.76 13.54
CA GLN A 197 -16.20 3.18 13.10
C GLN A 197 -15.39 4.15 12.23
N LEU A 198 -16.03 5.18 11.64
CA LEU A 198 -15.34 6.26 10.91
C LEU A 198 -14.28 6.97 11.75
N SER A 199 -14.40 6.97 13.06
CA SER A 199 -13.40 7.51 13.97
C SER A 199 -12.02 6.84 13.80
N ALA A 200 -11.93 5.63 13.20
CA ALA A 200 -10.67 4.98 12.90
C ALA A 200 -9.83 5.75 11.87
N PHE A 201 -10.46 6.49 10.97
CA PHE A 201 -9.79 7.34 9.99
C PHE A 201 -9.22 8.64 10.59
N ASP A 202 -9.85 9.15 11.65
CA ASP A 202 -9.50 10.45 12.23
C ASP A 202 -8.30 10.32 13.17
N VAL A 203 -7.12 10.70 12.68
CA VAL A 203 -5.90 10.74 13.48
C VAL A 203 -5.72 12.03 14.28
N THR A 204 -6.59 13.03 14.10
CA THR A 204 -6.48 14.30 14.83
C THR A 204 -6.82 14.14 16.32
N THR A 205 -7.63 13.16 16.64
CA THR A 205 -8.00 12.77 18.02
C THR A 205 -6.91 12.01 18.76
N VAL A 206 -5.89 11.52 18.04
CA VAL A 206 -4.76 10.79 18.62
C VAL A 206 -3.79 11.77 19.29
N PRO A 207 -3.25 11.48 20.49
CA PRO A 207 -2.28 12.33 21.16
C PRO A 207 -1.10 12.70 20.25
N ARG A 208 -0.67 13.96 20.32
CA ARG A 208 0.45 14.45 19.49
C ARG A 208 1.72 13.62 19.67
N SER A 209 2.01 13.18 20.90
CA SER A 209 3.17 12.32 21.18
C SER A 209 3.16 11.02 20.38
N GLU A 210 1.99 10.40 20.23
CA GLU A 210 1.84 9.18 19.42
C GLU A 210 1.99 9.48 17.91
N ARG A 211 1.39 10.57 17.39
CA ARG A 211 1.57 10.99 16.01
C ARG A 211 3.04 11.27 15.67
N LEU A 212 3.77 11.90 16.57
CA LEU A 212 5.20 12.21 16.38
C LEU A 212 6.08 10.96 16.29
N ARG A 213 5.70 9.84 16.90
CA ARG A 213 6.42 8.56 16.71
C ARG A 213 6.41 8.12 15.24
N TYR A 214 5.33 8.38 14.51
CA TYR A 214 5.20 8.11 13.08
C TYR A 214 5.82 9.20 12.19
N GLY A 215 6.38 10.29 12.77
CA GLY A 215 6.98 11.41 12.07
C GLY A 215 6.02 12.57 11.76
N ASP A 216 4.73 12.49 12.12
CA ASP A 216 3.65 13.50 11.89
C ASP A 216 3.68 14.16 10.49
N THR A 217 4.11 13.40 9.49
CA THR A 217 4.00 13.73 8.06
C THR A 217 2.70 13.16 7.50
N PRO A 218 2.23 13.56 6.31
CA PRO A 218 1.08 12.92 5.68
C PRO A 218 1.20 11.39 5.61
N PHE A 219 2.37 10.87 5.27
CA PHE A 219 2.65 9.44 5.21
C PHE A 219 2.64 8.79 6.60
N GLY A 220 3.29 9.41 7.60
CA GLY A 220 3.28 8.93 8.98
C GLY A 220 1.86 8.89 9.56
N ARG A 221 1.06 9.93 9.32
CA ARG A 221 -0.37 9.93 9.67
C ARG A 221 -1.15 8.85 8.93
N GLY A 222 -0.79 8.59 7.66
CA GLY A 222 -1.32 7.46 6.89
C GLY A 222 -1.03 6.11 7.52
N CYS A 223 0.20 5.87 7.98
CA CYS A 223 0.59 4.65 8.69
C CYS A 223 -0.14 4.49 10.04
N LEU A 224 -0.29 5.58 10.78
CA LEU A 224 -1.08 5.59 12.01
C LEU A 224 -2.56 5.26 11.74
N ALA A 225 -3.17 5.86 10.71
CA ALA A 225 -4.53 5.53 10.29
C ALA A 225 -4.64 4.07 9.84
N ALA A 226 -3.65 3.56 9.09
CA ALA A 226 -3.62 2.15 8.68
C ALA A 226 -3.65 1.21 9.88
N ARG A 227 -2.85 1.46 10.92
CA ARG A 227 -2.89 0.66 12.17
C ARG A 227 -4.29 0.68 12.80
N ARG A 228 -4.91 1.87 12.95
CA ARG A 228 -6.26 2.01 13.52
C ARG A 228 -7.34 1.32 12.68
N LEU A 229 -7.22 1.36 11.36
CA LEU A 229 -8.13 0.66 10.44
C LEU A 229 -8.00 -0.86 10.56
N ILE A 230 -6.77 -1.39 10.70
CA ILE A 230 -6.54 -2.81 10.97
C ILE A 230 -7.16 -3.21 12.32
N GLU A 231 -6.98 -2.41 13.36
CA GLU A 231 -7.63 -2.63 14.66
C GLU A 231 -9.15 -2.65 14.56
N ALA A 232 -9.74 -1.82 13.69
CA ALA A 232 -11.16 -1.79 13.42
C ALA A 232 -11.66 -2.95 12.52
N GLY A 233 -10.75 -3.76 11.93
CA GLY A 233 -11.09 -4.93 11.12
C GLY A 233 -10.99 -4.73 9.61
N VAL A 234 -10.46 -3.60 9.12
CA VAL A 234 -10.18 -3.40 7.69
C VAL A 234 -9.16 -4.43 7.22
N ARG A 235 -9.42 -5.08 6.09
CA ARG A 235 -8.62 -6.24 5.63
C ARG A 235 -7.36 -5.86 4.86
N CYS A 236 -7.44 -4.78 4.09
CA CYS A 236 -6.30 -4.32 3.29
C CYS A 236 -6.21 -2.80 3.34
N VAL A 237 -5.04 -2.29 3.75
CA VAL A 237 -4.74 -0.86 3.73
C VAL A 237 -3.45 -0.64 2.94
N GLU A 238 -3.52 0.24 1.97
CA GLU A 238 -2.37 0.73 1.22
C GLU A 238 -2.08 2.18 1.62
N VAL A 239 -0.82 2.49 1.95
CA VAL A 239 -0.37 3.86 2.23
C VAL A 239 0.76 4.17 1.25
N THR A 240 0.61 5.25 0.47
CA THR A 240 1.59 5.60 -0.56
C THR A 240 2.54 6.70 -0.11
N LEU A 241 3.83 6.49 -0.31
CA LEU A 241 4.89 7.51 -0.23
C LEU A 241 5.47 7.71 -1.62
N SER A 242 5.14 8.83 -2.25
CA SER A 242 5.65 9.18 -3.59
C SER A 242 7.02 9.87 -3.52
N GLY A 243 7.67 10.00 -4.67
CA GLY A 243 8.91 10.79 -4.85
C GLY A 243 10.18 9.95 -4.84
N TRP A 244 10.08 8.67 -5.21
CA TRP A 244 11.24 7.78 -5.34
C TRP A 244 11.80 7.70 -6.77
N ASP A 245 11.17 8.37 -7.74
CA ASP A 245 11.65 8.42 -9.13
C ASP A 245 12.79 9.43 -9.29
N THR A 246 14.00 9.01 -8.92
CA THR A 246 15.17 9.88 -8.71
C THR A 246 16.15 9.83 -9.88
N HIS A 247 15.73 10.30 -11.04
CA HIS A 247 16.62 10.47 -12.21
C HIS A 247 17.68 11.57 -12.07
N VAL A 248 17.63 12.34 -10.96
CA VAL A 248 18.61 13.37 -10.60
C VAL A 248 18.84 13.33 -9.08
N ASN A 249 20.01 13.71 -8.60
CA ASN A 249 20.33 13.88 -7.18
C ASN A 249 19.84 12.71 -6.29
N ASN A 250 20.08 11.49 -6.73
CA ASN A 250 19.52 10.27 -6.13
C ASN A 250 19.73 10.19 -4.60
N HIS A 251 20.94 10.44 -4.12
CA HIS A 251 21.27 10.30 -2.70
C HIS A 251 20.48 11.28 -1.82
N GLU A 252 20.43 12.55 -2.21
CA GLU A 252 19.72 13.58 -1.45
C GLU A 252 18.21 13.33 -1.42
N LEU A 253 17.64 12.99 -2.59
CA LEU A 253 16.21 12.73 -2.69
C LEU A 253 15.81 11.47 -1.93
N HIS A 254 16.62 10.40 -1.99
CA HIS A 254 16.40 9.20 -1.18
C HIS A 254 16.52 9.50 0.30
N ALA A 255 17.53 10.24 0.75
CA ALA A 255 17.67 10.60 2.15
C ALA A 255 16.42 11.35 2.67
N GLY A 256 15.86 12.26 1.87
CA GLY A 256 14.61 12.95 2.19
C GLY A 256 13.40 12.03 2.28
N ARG A 257 13.33 10.99 1.46
CA ARG A 257 12.24 9.99 1.53
C ARG A 257 12.41 9.03 2.68
N ILE A 258 13.65 8.58 2.94
CA ILE A 258 13.99 7.70 4.06
C ILE A 258 13.67 8.39 5.40
N ALA A 259 13.96 9.68 5.55
CA ALA A 259 13.61 10.45 6.75
C ALA A 259 12.09 10.46 7.07
N ILE A 260 11.24 10.28 6.05
CA ILE A 260 9.79 10.13 6.21
C ILE A 260 9.41 8.67 6.47
N LEU A 261 10.03 7.74 5.74
CA LEU A 261 9.70 6.32 5.78
C LEU A 261 10.13 5.67 7.10
N ASP A 262 11.35 5.95 7.56
CA ASP A 262 11.97 5.27 8.70
C ASP A 262 11.12 5.31 9.98
N PRO A 263 10.74 6.50 10.52
CA PRO A 263 9.92 6.53 11.72
C PRO A 263 8.54 5.90 11.51
N ALA A 264 7.96 6.04 10.32
CA ALA A 264 6.64 5.51 10.04
C ALA A 264 6.61 3.98 9.95
N LEU A 265 7.57 3.36 9.25
CA LEU A 265 7.70 1.91 9.14
C LEU A 265 8.04 1.28 10.49
N ALA A 266 9.04 1.81 11.19
CA ALA A 266 9.48 1.30 12.48
C ALA A 266 8.35 1.35 13.52
N THR A 267 7.68 2.50 13.63
CA THR A 267 6.57 2.65 14.59
C THR A 267 5.38 1.78 14.24
N LEU A 268 5.05 1.61 12.95
CA LEU A 268 3.97 0.73 12.52
C LEU A 268 4.24 -0.72 12.95
N VAL A 269 5.44 -1.22 12.71
CA VAL A 269 5.83 -2.59 13.10
C VAL A 269 5.83 -2.73 14.62
N ALA A 270 6.39 -1.77 15.35
CA ALA A 270 6.40 -1.76 16.82
C ALA A 270 4.98 -1.77 17.39
N ASP A 271 4.11 -0.86 16.94
CA ASP A 271 2.74 -0.75 17.44
C ASP A 271 1.91 -2.01 17.14
N LEU A 272 2.07 -2.61 15.95
CA LEU A 272 1.42 -3.88 15.63
C LEU A 272 1.92 -5.02 16.52
N HIS A 273 3.22 -5.05 16.81
CA HIS A 273 3.81 -6.04 17.71
C HIS A 273 3.33 -5.85 19.17
N GLU A 274 3.43 -4.65 19.71
CA GLU A 274 3.00 -4.30 21.08
C GLU A 274 1.51 -4.59 21.32
N ARG A 275 0.69 -4.51 20.28
CA ARG A 275 -0.77 -4.76 20.33
C ARG A 275 -1.16 -6.20 20.03
N GLY A 276 -0.20 -7.09 19.77
CA GLY A 276 -0.46 -8.49 19.41
C GLY A 276 -1.11 -8.68 18.03
N LEU A 277 -1.00 -7.69 17.16
CA LEU A 277 -1.59 -7.71 15.81
C LEU A 277 -0.60 -8.12 14.73
N LEU A 278 0.71 -8.10 15.01
CA LEU A 278 1.73 -8.34 13.99
C LEU A 278 1.66 -9.76 13.42
N GLU A 279 1.33 -10.76 14.23
CA GLU A 279 1.23 -12.16 13.76
C GLU A 279 0.10 -12.36 12.73
N SER A 280 -0.98 -11.59 12.84
CA SER A 280 -2.14 -11.66 11.93
C SER A 280 -2.14 -10.60 10.84
N THR A 281 -1.16 -9.69 10.83
CA THR A 281 -1.07 -8.57 9.90
C THR A 281 0.23 -8.63 9.12
N LEU A 282 0.15 -8.86 7.81
CA LEU A 282 1.32 -8.78 6.93
C LEU A 282 1.58 -7.32 6.52
N VAL A 283 2.73 -6.80 6.88
CA VAL A 283 3.26 -5.52 6.39
C VAL A 283 4.19 -5.79 5.21
N VAL A 284 3.92 -5.15 4.07
CA VAL A 284 4.76 -5.18 2.87
C VAL A 284 5.20 -3.76 2.56
N CYS A 285 6.50 -3.51 2.45
CA CYS A 285 7.05 -2.20 2.13
C CYS A 285 8.00 -2.31 0.93
N GLY A 286 7.67 -1.64 -0.17
CA GLY A 286 8.46 -1.64 -1.40
C GLY A 286 7.79 -0.90 -2.54
N GLY A 287 8.48 -0.84 -3.67
CA GLY A 287 8.01 -0.20 -4.90
C GLY A 287 8.01 -1.15 -6.09
N GLU A 288 7.81 -0.58 -7.27
CA GLU A 288 7.54 -1.34 -8.51
C GLU A 288 8.75 -2.00 -9.16
N PHE A 289 9.96 -1.46 -8.96
CA PHE A 289 11.26 -2.02 -9.40
C PHE A 289 12.39 -1.32 -8.65
N GLY A 290 13.64 -1.59 -9.00
CA GLY A 290 14.83 -0.97 -8.43
C GLY A 290 15.44 0.09 -9.34
N ARG A 291 16.67 0.50 -8.99
CA ARG A 291 17.43 1.53 -9.71
C ARG A 291 18.77 1.00 -10.18
N THR A 292 19.29 1.59 -11.28
CA THR A 292 20.57 1.20 -11.87
C THR A 292 21.72 1.21 -10.88
N PRO A 293 22.71 0.27 -11.02
CA PRO A 293 23.90 0.26 -10.18
C PRO A 293 24.76 1.52 -10.35
N GLU A 294 24.78 2.08 -11.54
CA GLU A 294 25.56 3.29 -11.85
C GLU A 294 24.69 4.55 -11.77
N LEU A 295 25.28 5.64 -11.30
CA LEU A 295 24.69 6.96 -11.38
C LEU A 295 24.77 7.49 -12.82
N ASN A 296 23.69 8.09 -13.29
CA ASN A 296 23.68 8.81 -14.55
C ASN A 296 24.42 10.16 -14.43
N LYS A 297 24.54 10.91 -15.54
CA LYS A 297 25.26 12.19 -15.59
C LYS A 297 24.68 13.30 -14.69
N LEU A 298 23.44 13.13 -14.23
CA LEU A 298 22.76 14.08 -13.34
C LEU A 298 22.80 13.63 -11.87
N GLY A 299 23.61 12.61 -11.55
CA GLY A 299 23.68 12.03 -10.20
C GLY A 299 22.40 11.28 -9.80
N GLY A 300 21.57 10.91 -10.76
CA GLY A 300 20.39 10.10 -10.58
C GLY A 300 20.64 8.62 -10.89
N ARG A 301 19.64 7.77 -10.67
CA ARG A 301 19.63 6.39 -11.10
C ARG A 301 18.40 6.13 -11.98
N ASP A 302 18.60 5.38 -13.05
CA ASP A 302 17.52 5.02 -13.98
C ASP A 302 16.79 3.75 -13.55
N HIS A 303 15.77 3.33 -14.30
CA HIS A 303 14.95 2.17 -13.96
C HIS A 303 15.72 0.86 -14.08
N TRP A 304 15.57 -0.03 -13.08
CA TRP A 304 16.28 -1.31 -13.04
C TRP A 304 15.39 -2.45 -12.51
N PRO A 305 14.63 -3.13 -13.39
CA PRO A 305 13.75 -4.21 -12.95
C PRO A 305 14.46 -5.55 -12.70
N GLN A 306 15.78 -5.62 -12.88
CA GLN A 306 16.55 -6.87 -12.83
C GLN A 306 17.02 -7.25 -11.42
N GLY A 307 16.84 -6.38 -10.45
CA GLY A 307 17.18 -6.63 -9.05
C GLY A 307 16.64 -5.53 -8.16
N PHE A 308 15.71 -5.86 -7.25
CA PHE A 308 15.17 -4.93 -6.27
C PHE A 308 14.73 -5.63 -4.99
N SER A 309 14.33 -4.85 -4.01
CA SER A 309 14.12 -5.34 -2.66
C SER A 309 12.77 -4.89 -2.10
N VAL A 310 12.20 -5.71 -1.23
CA VAL A 310 11.07 -5.36 -0.36
C VAL A 310 11.34 -5.78 1.07
N ALA A 311 10.75 -5.06 2.02
CA ALA A 311 10.71 -5.43 3.42
C ALA A 311 9.35 -6.03 3.77
N LEU A 312 9.36 -7.11 4.55
CA LEU A 312 8.18 -7.84 5.01
C LEU A 312 8.20 -7.93 6.54
N ALA A 313 7.06 -7.75 7.20
CA ALA A 313 6.96 -7.99 8.64
C ALA A 313 5.59 -8.58 8.98
N GLY A 314 5.56 -9.45 9.97
CA GLY A 314 4.33 -10.05 10.49
C GLY A 314 3.65 -11.06 9.54
N GLY A 315 2.38 -11.38 9.79
CA GLY A 315 1.59 -12.30 8.97
C GLY A 315 2.20 -13.71 8.87
N GLY A 316 2.90 -14.16 9.91
CA GLY A 316 3.61 -15.45 9.94
C GLY A 316 5.02 -15.43 9.31
N ILE A 317 5.47 -14.27 8.79
CA ILE A 317 6.85 -14.11 8.30
C ILE A 317 7.81 -14.08 9.50
N GLN A 318 8.81 -14.96 9.46
CA GLN A 318 9.87 -14.91 10.47
C GLN A 318 10.77 -13.70 10.23
N GLY A 319 10.83 -12.78 11.19
CA GLY A 319 11.70 -11.60 11.10
C GLY A 319 13.19 -11.94 11.26
N GLY A 320 14.06 -10.93 11.02
CA GLY A 320 15.50 -11.06 11.12
C GLY A 320 16.13 -11.91 10.01
N ARG A 321 15.50 -11.95 8.83
CA ARG A 321 15.98 -12.77 7.69
C ARG A 321 16.26 -11.92 6.46
N VAL A 322 17.22 -12.37 5.67
CA VAL A 322 17.45 -11.90 4.30
C VAL A 322 17.25 -13.07 3.35
N ILE A 323 16.42 -12.88 2.34
CA ILE A 323 16.09 -13.88 1.33
C ILE A 323 16.64 -13.39 -0.01
N GLY A 324 17.57 -14.16 -0.57
CA GLY A 324 18.29 -13.80 -1.80
C GLY A 324 19.25 -12.64 -1.63
N GLU A 325 19.90 -12.29 -2.70
CA GLU A 325 20.85 -11.18 -2.80
C GLU A 325 20.86 -10.61 -4.21
N THR A 326 21.31 -9.37 -4.38
CA THR A 326 21.74 -8.88 -5.69
C THR A 326 23.27 -8.97 -5.80
N SER A 327 23.77 -8.99 -7.04
CA SER A 327 25.21 -9.00 -7.30
C SER A 327 25.85 -7.70 -6.82
N PRO A 328 27.01 -7.72 -6.15
CA PRO A 328 27.74 -6.51 -5.81
C PRO A 328 28.52 -5.92 -7.01
N THR A 329 28.34 -6.48 -8.19
CA THR A 329 28.98 -6.05 -9.44
C THR A 329 28.06 -5.11 -10.24
N PRO A 330 28.56 -4.41 -11.26
CA PRO A 330 27.77 -3.45 -12.04
C PRO A 330 26.53 -4.02 -12.74
N ASP A 331 26.39 -5.33 -12.84
CA ASP A 331 25.18 -5.95 -13.37
C ASP A 331 24.02 -6.00 -12.36
N LEU A 332 24.30 -5.85 -11.05
CA LEU A 332 23.33 -5.77 -9.93
C LEU A 332 22.08 -6.64 -10.14
N ARG A 333 22.25 -7.81 -10.72
CA ARG A 333 21.13 -8.73 -10.97
C ARG A 333 20.80 -9.52 -9.71
N ALA A 334 19.53 -9.84 -9.55
CA ALA A 334 19.12 -10.80 -8.55
C ALA A 334 19.79 -12.16 -8.83
N LYS A 335 20.30 -12.77 -7.79
CA LYS A 335 20.84 -14.12 -7.86
C LYS A 335 19.77 -15.12 -7.44
N ASP A 336 19.78 -16.27 -8.07
CA ASP A 336 18.85 -17.35 -7.78
C ASP A 336 18.86 -17.69 -6.29
N LEU A 337 17.68 -17.85 -5.75
CA LEU A 337 17.47 -18.38 -4.42
C LEU A 337 17.95 -19.84 -4.41
N LYS A 338 18.94 -20.16 -3.58
CA LYS A 338 19.34 -21.54 -3.31
C LYS A 338 18.42 -22.17 -2.27
#